data_805ca79049edd77a4aeab6b053409195
#
_entry.id   805ca79049edd77a4aeab6b053409195
#
_cell.length_a   1.000
_cell.length_b   1.000
_cell.length_c   1.000
_cell.angle_alpha   90.00
_cell.angle_beta   90.00
_cell.angle_gamma   90.00
#
_symmetry.space_group_name_H-M   'P 1'
#
loop_
_entity.id
_entity.type
_entity.pdbx_description
1 polymer ?
#
loop_
_entity_poly.entity_id
_entity_poly.type
_entity_poly.pdbx_seq_one_letter_code
_entity_poly.pdbx_strand_id
1 'polypeptide(L)'
;MLATLMTAQGMPHRTWRDFSTIIRGGLTSFEVYTDTAGGGTVTRSDRVEVAVVFDQEGLDRYVSRLVPGGRLFAGQSLPQVGEWRECPRLGYNLWALGIAAGAFHLDRQEMRDAIAARFPGAESLGLAEDGYARGTALGLGSASERGAELVDLTANQALALGALSGGVRFYCGYPITPASDVLEILARALPNLGGTTVQVEDEIAAVHMAVGCSYAGLRTFVATSGPGLSLMTEGIGYAATIEVPLVVVDNQRGGPSTGMPTKTEQSDFEQVRYGGHGEFPRIVLAPTDVGDTALVMKEALNVADAHHALVFLLLDLDLAMNARTVSWPALVHDLESIPVNRGPTHLTGAVENYVRFHPDPDGRTWRTVPGVAGGAYVASGDEHDERGWMEPDFGAVRKTLHHRRLHKVDAIEYQRPWTQVGNPSAPTLLVGTGSMSELIRRTVDDHPTRYQALLVRQIHPLPPPTWRTPAIREVVVAEYNASAQLRRLLGPWWNDLPVSSVLRYDGEHFAAEEFMRAVRDVS
;
A
#
# COMPACT_ATOMS: atom_id res chain seq x y z
N MET A 1 -13.31 -10.19 -12.54
CA MET A 1 -13.52 -11.22 -13.60
C MET A 1 -12.56 -11.00 -14.77
N LEU A 2 -12.51 -9.85 -15.45
CA LEU A 2 -11.53 -9.63 -16.55
C LEU A 2 -10.08 -9.83 -16.06
N ALA A 3 -9.67 -9.19 -14.98
CA ALA A 3 -8.36 -9.36 -14.35
C ALA A 3 -8.05 -10.84 -14.04
N THR A 4 -9.02 -11.57 -13.48
CA THR A 4 -8.87 -13.00 -13.18
C THR A 4 -8.63 -13.83 -14.44
N LEU A 5 -9.33 -13.55 -15.54
CA LEU A 5 -9.13 -14.22 -16.83
C LEU A 5 -7.75 -13.91 -17.41
N MET A 6 -7.31 -12.65 -17.35
CA MET A 6 -5.98 -12.23 -17.79
C MET A 6 -4.87 -12.93 -16.97
N THR A 7 -5.04 -12.96 -15.64
CA THR A 7 -4.11 -13.65 -14.73
C THR A 7 -4.02 -15.15 -15.05
N ALA A 8 -5.16 -15.83 -15.25
CA ALA A 8 -5.20 -17.27 -15.57
C ALA A 8 -4.45 -17.59 -16.88
N GLN A 9 -4.33 -16.63 -17.77
CA GLN A 9 -3.61 -16.78 -19.04
C GLN A 9 -2.19 -16.21 -19.00
N GLY A 10 -1.69 -15.84 -17.80
CA GLY A 10 -0.33 -15.35 -17.63
C GLY A 10 -0.10 -13.95 -18.24
N MET A 11 -1.16 -13.16 -18.43
CA MET A 11 -1.07 -11.82 -18.99
C MET A 11 -0.84 -10.79 -17.88
N PRO A 12 0.33 -10.14 -17.80
CA PRO A 12 0.58 -9.07 -16.84
C PRO A 12 -0.37 -7.90 -17.10
N HIS A 13 -1.00 -7.41 -16.04
CA HIS A 13 -1.92 -6.29 -16.15
C HIS A 13 -1.98 -5.47 -14.86
N ARG A 14 -2.53 -4.30 -14.99
CA ARG A 14 -2.91 -3.41 -13.90
C ARG A 14 -4.36 -3.02 -14.06
N THR A 15 -5.12 -3.08 -12.99
CA THR A 15 -6.46 -2.53 -12.94
C THR A 15 -6.45 -1.15 -12.30
N TRP A 16 -7.39 -0.35 -12.74
CA TRP A 16 -7.65 0.96 -12.19
C TRP A 16 -9.14 1.13 -11.93
N ARG A 17 -9.47 1.54 -10.72
CA ARG A 17 -10.84 1.83 -10.31
C ARG A 17 -10.94 3.28 -9.87
N ASP A 18 -11.86 4.01 -10.47
CA ASP A 18 -12.18 5.36 -10.04
C ASP A 18 -13.64 5.40 -9.57
N PHE A 19 -13.82 5.84 -8.35
CA PHE A 19 -15.14 5.99 -7.73
C PHE A 19 -15.39 7.46 -7.44
N SER A 20 -16.63 7.90 -7.69
CA SER A 20 -17.06 9.21 -7.22
C SER A 20 -16.94 9.32 -5.69
N THR A 21 -16.58 10.50 -5.20
CA THR A 21 -16.62 10.83 -3.76
C THR A 21 -18.04 11.01 -3.24
N ILE A 22 -19.04 11.06 -4.12
CA ILE A 22 -20.46 11.24 -3.80
C ILE A 22 -21.06 9.87 -3.48
N ILE A 23 -21.79 9.77 -2.34
CA ILE A 23 -22.38 8.51 -1.87
C ILE A 23 -23.42 7.94 -2.86
N ARG A 24 -24.09 8.81 -3.63
CA ARG A 24 -25.05 8.41 -4.67
C ARG A 24 -24.83 9.24 -5.93
N GLY A 25 -24.48 8.58 -7.02
CA GLY A 25 -24.22 9.20 -8.32
C GLY A 25 -22.74 9.48 -8.59
N GLY A 26 -22.45 10.12 -9.71
CA GLY A 26 -21.09 10.37 -10.21
C GLY A 26 -20.50 9.19 -11.00
N LEU A 27 -19.44 9.49 -11.73
CA LEU A 27 -18.78 8.53 -12.60
C LEU A 27 -18.09 7.44 -11.78
N THR A 28 -18.33 6.20 -12.18
CA THR A 28 -17.53 5.04 -11.75
C THR A 28 -16.89 4.44 -12.98
N SER A 29 -15.58 4.31 -12.98
CA SER A 29 -14.85 3.71 -14.10
C SER A 29 -13.95 2.56 -13.67
N PHE A 30 -13.73 1.63 -14.61
CA PHE A 30 -12.81 0.53 -14.46
C PHE A 30 -11.94 0.48 -15.71
N GLU A 31 -10.65 0.70 -15.52
CA GLU A 31 -9.65 0.67 -16.58
C GLU A 31 -8.74 -0.56 -16.40
N VAL A 32 -8.33 -1.17 -17.49
CA VAL A 32 -7.34 -2.26 -17.48
C VAL A 32 -6.25 -1.93 -18.47
N TYR A 33 -5.03 -2.00 -18.01
CA TYR A 33 -3.83 -1.80 -18.79
C TYR A 33 -3.01 -3.07 -18.82
N THR A 34 -2.39 -3.35 -19.96
CA THR A 34 -1.46 -4.46 -20.11
C THR A 34 -0.31 -4.05 -21.02
N ASP A 35 0.84 -4.70 -20.88
CA ASP A 35 1.95 -4.57 -21.80
C ASP A 35 1.93 -5.75 -22.79
N THR A 36 1.51 -5.49 -24.02
CA THR A 36 1.47 -6.50 -25.10
C THR A 36 2.85 -6.77 -25.70
N ALA A 37 3.83 -5.91 -25.47
CA ALA A 37 5.20 -6.07 -25.96
C ALA A 37 6.05 -6.96 -25.05
N GLY A 38 5.62 -7.17 -23.80
CA GLY A 38 6.24 -8.02 -22.81
C GLY A 38 7.54 -7.43 -22.19
N GLY A 39 7.56 -7.26 -20.88
CA GLY A 39 8.76 -6.93 -20.10
C GLY A 39 8.83 -5.54 -19.50
N GLY A 40 7.89 -4.66 -19.76
CA GLY A 40 7.84 -3.32 -19.15
C GLY A 40 6.94 -3.21 -17.92
N THR A 41 7.16 -2.16 -17.11
CA THR A 41 6.28 -1.80 -16.00
C THR A 41 4.92 -1.35 -16.52
N VAL A 42 3.84 -2.04 -16.17
CA VAL A 42 2.48 -1.67 -16.59
C VAL A 42 2.01 -0.48 -15.76
N THR A 43 1.80 0.65 -16.42
CA THR A 43 1.33 1.90 -15.79
C THR A 43 0.03 2.38 -16.44
N ARG A 44 -0.66 3.32 -15.79
CA ARG A 44 -1.80 4.01 -16.37
C ARG A 44 -1.34 4.93 -17.51
N SER A 45 -2.07 4.90 -18.65
CA SER A 45 -1.89 5.83 -19.77
C SER A 45 -3.03 6.89 -19.81
N ASP A 46 -2.78 8.04 -20.38
CA ASP A 46 -3.81 9.02 -20.69
C ASP A 46 -4.62 8.66 -21.95
N ARG A 47 -4.20 7.61 -22.66
CA ARG A 47 -4.84 7.08 -23.87
C ARG A 47 -5.41 5.68 -23.66
N VAL A 48 -6.48 5.38 -24.39
CA VAL A 48 -7.13 4.08 -24.40
C VAL A 48 -7.44 3.63 -25.84
N GLU A 49 -7.28 2.35 -26.12
CA GLU A 49 -7.58 1.74 -27.41
C GLU A 49 -9.07 1.42 -27.54
N VAL A 50 -9.70 1.06 -26.43
CA VAL A 50 -11.13 0.69 -26.38
C VAL A 50 -11.79 1.38 -25.19
N ALA A 51 -12.92 2.01 -25.43
CA ALA A 51 -13.79 2.53 -24.39
C ALA A 51 -15.21 1.91 -24.53
N VAL A 52 -15.78 1.48 -23.41
CA VAL A 52 -17.18 1.06 -23.31
C VAL A 52 -17.85 2.01 -22.33
N VAL A 53 -18.77 2.85 -22.83
CA VAL A 53 -19.40 3.93 -22.06
C VAL A 53 -20.91 3.70 -21.92
N PHE A 54 -21.46 4.02 -20.77
CA PHE A 54 -22.87 3.73 -20.43
C PHE A 54 -23.72 4.99 -20.26
N ASP A 55 -23.08 6.15 -20.08
CA ASP A 55 -23.72 7.44 -19.87
C ASP A 55 -22.90 8.60 -20.47
N GLN A 56 -23.46 9.82 -20.42
CA GLN A 56 -22.85 11.00 -20.99
C GLN A 56 -21.54 11.38 -20.27
N GLU A 57 -21.47 11.22 -18.95
CA GLU A 57 -20.27 11.55 -18.16
C GLU A 57 -19.09 10.66 -18.55
N GLY A 58 -19.34 9.35 -18.73
CA GLY A 58 -18.37 8.41 -19.26
C GLY A 58 -17.92 8.75 -20.68
N LEU A 59 -18.87 9.16 -21.55
CA LEU A 59 -18.55 9.57 -22.90
C LEU A 59 -17.64 10.80 -22.91
N ASP A 60 -18.00 11.85 -22.17
CA ASP A 60 -17.25 13.11 -22.11
C ASP A 60 -15.82 12.88 -21.60
N ARG A 61 -15.66 11.98 -20.63
CA ARG A 61 -14.36 11.63 -20.08
C ARG A 61 -13.48 10.83 -21.04
N TYR A 62 -14.04 9.85 -21.75
CA TYR A 62 -13.22 8.87 -22.49
C TYR A 62 -13.07 9.15 -23.97
N VAL A 63 -13.97 9.92 -24.60
CA VAL A 63 -13.88 10.18 -26.04
C VAL A 63 -12.57 10.88 -26.44
N SER A 64 -12.12 11.83 -25.63
CA SER A 64 -10.87 12.57 -25.86
C SER A 64 -9.61 11.74 -25.58
N ARG A 65 -9.75 10.62 -24.87
CA ARG A 65 -8.66 9.71 -24.51
C ARG A 65 -8.44 8.60 -25.53
N LEU A 66 -9.36 8.41 -26.49
CA LEU A 66 -9.18 7.39 -27.51
C LEU A 66 -7.95 7.67 -28.37
N VAL A 67 -7.15 6.63 -28.63
CA VAL A 67 -6.07 6.70 -29.61
C VAL A 67 -6.64 6.87 -31.02
N PRO A 68 -5.87 7.39 -31.99
CA PRO A 68 -6.28 7.36 -33.40
C PRO A 68 -6.58 5.93 -33.86
N GLY A 69 -7.81 5.69 -34.34
CA GLY A 69 -8.30 4.34 -34.68
C GLY A 69 -8.87 3.54 -33.50
N GLY A 70 -8.84 4.08 -32.30
CA GLY A 70 -9.48 3.47 -31.12
C GLY A 70 -10.99 3.30 -31.30
N ARG A 71 -11.57 2.37 -30.55
CA ARG A 71 -12.98 1.97 -30.70
C ARG A 71 -13.82 2.40 -29.50
N LEU A 72 -14.97 2.97 -29.79
CA LEU A 72 -15.96 3.39 -28.80
C LEU A 72 -17.22 2.51 -28.91
N PHE A 73 -17.58 1.86 -27.83
CA PHE A 73 -18.83 1.13 -27.67
C PHE A 73 -19.73 1.88 -26.68
N ALA A 74 -21.00 2.03 -27.03
CA ALA A 74 -21.92 2.80 -26.23
C ALA A 74 -23.14 1.97 -25.79
N GLY A 75 -23.62 2.22 -24.57
CA GLY A 75 -24.86 1.65 -24.06
C GLY A 75 -26.10 2.40 -24.57
N GLN A 76 -27.27 1.89 -24.19
CA GLN A 76 -28.57 2.35 -24.69
C GLN A 76 -28.88 3.84 -24.44
N SER A 77 -28.31 4.43 -23.39
CA SER A 77 -28.50 5.86 -23.09
C SER A 77 -27.80 6.82 -24.06
N LEU A 78 -26.92 6.28 -24.93
CA LEU A 78 -26.11 7.02 -25.87
C LEU A 78 -26.33 6.54 -27.31
N PRO A 79 -27.55 6.57 -27.85
CA PRO A 79 -27.80 6.17 -29.22
C PRO A 79 -27.04 7.11 -30.18
N GLN A 80 -26.49 6.56 -31.24
CA GLN A 80 -25.73 7.26 -32.31
C GLN A 80 -24.24 7.60 -31.98
N VAL A 81 -23.70 7.11 -30.84
CA VAL A 81 -22.28 7.28 -30.50
C VAL A 81 -21.57 5.95 -30.64
N GLY A 82 -20.53 5.86 -31.49
CA GLY A 82 -19.72 4.64 -31.66
C GLY A 82 -20.50 3.42 -32.13
N GLU A 83 -20.05 2.24 -31.73
CA GLU A 83 -20.79 0.97 -31.94
C GLU A 83 -21.80 0.80 -30.82
N TRP A 84 -23.05 1.05 -31.12
CA TRP A 84 -24.13 1.02 -30.14
C TRP A 84 -24.81 -0.36 -30.06
N ARG A 85 -25.26 -0.72 -28.86
CA ARG A 85 -26.14 -1.85 -28.62
C ARG A 85 -27.18 -1.58 -27.55
N GLU A 86 -28.40 -1.96 -27.81
CA GLU A 86 -29.43 -2.07 -26.79
C GLU A 86 -29.20 -3.34 -25.96
N CYS A 87 -28.97 -3.19 -24.65
CA CYS A 87 -28.93 -4.29 -23.72
C CYS A 87 -29.57 -3.88 -22.38
N PRO A 88 -30.11 -4.83 -21.58
CA PRO A 88 -30.62 -4.53 -20.26
C PRO A 88 -29.54 -3.83 -19.42
N ARG A 89 -29.94 -2.83 -18.65
CA ARG A 89 -29.03 -2.02 -17.82
C ARG A 89 -28.09 -2.85 -16.94
N LEU A 90 -28.59 -3.97 -16.41
CA LEU A 90 -27.79 -4.92 -15.61
C LEU A 90 -26.82 -5.81 -16.46
N GLY A 91 -27.02 -5.87 -17.79
CA GLY A 91 -26.20 -6.67 -18.69
C GLY A 91 -24.99 -5.94 -19.29
N TYR A 92 -24.90 -4.60 -19.15
CA TYR A 92 -23.82 -3.81 -19.75
C TYR A 92 -22.44 -4.25 -19.30
N ASN A 93 -22.27 -4.58 -18.03
CA ASN A 93 -20.99 -5.04 -17.49
C ASN A 93 -20.54 -6.36 -18.11
N LEU A 94 -21.46 -7.27 -18.42
CA LEU A 94 -21.15 -8.56 -19.05
C LEU A 94 -20.80 -8.39 -20.53
N TRP A 95 -21.49 -7.49 -21.20
CA TRP A 95 -21.17 -7.12 -22.59
C TRP A 95 -19.79 -6.45 -22.68
N ALA A 96 -19.49 -5.48 -21.79
CA ALA A 96 -18.18 -4.85 -21.70
C ALA A 96 -17.08 -5.85 -21.36
N LEU A 97 -17.33 -6.78 -20.44
CA LEU A 97 -16.42 -7.88 -20.13
C LEU A 97 -16.11 -8.71 -21.38
N GLY A 98 -17.15 -9.05 -22.16
CA GLY A 98 -16.99 -9.78 -23.42
C GLY A 98 -16.12 -9.00 -24.42
N ILE A 99 -16.39 -7.71 -24.64
CA ILE A 99 -15.59 -6.86 -25.52
C ILE A 99 -14.11 -6.87 -25.10
N ALA A 100 -13.83 -6.66 -23.83
CA ALA A 100 -12.46 -6.65 -23.32
C ALA A 100 -11.80 -8.03 -23.46
N ALA A 101 -12.50 -9.10 -23.09
CA ALA A 101 -11.99 -10.47 -23.21
C ALA A 101 -11.68 -10.84 -24.68
N GLY A 102 -12.57 -10.46 -25.62
CA GLY A 102 -12.35 -10.66 -27.04
C GLY A 102 -11.20 -9.82 -27.60
N ALA A 103 -11.08 -8.56 -27.18
CA ALA A 103 -10.03 -7.64 -27.63
C ALA A 103 -8.62 -8.14 -27.26
N PHE A 104 -8.49 -8.79 -26.10
CA PHE A 104 -7.24 -9.41 -25.64
C PHE A 104 -7.10 -10.89 -26.04
N HIS A 105 -8.02 -11.42 -26.84
CA HIS A 105 -8.05 -12.84 -27.26
C HIS A 105 -7.98 -13.82 -26.08
N LEU A 106 -8.64 -13.49 -24.95
CA LEU A 106 -8.70 -14.39 -23.79
C LEU A 106 -9.50 -15.65 -24.13
N ASP A 107 -9.25 -16.74 -23.40
CA ASP A 107 -9.94 -18.00 -23.64
C ASP A 107 -11.46 -17.86 -23.46
N ARG A 108 -12.19 -18.16 -24.54
CA ARG A 108 -13.64 -17.99 -24.59
C ARG A 108 -14.36 -18.94 -23.62
N GLN A 109 -13.83 -20.18 -23.45
CA GLN A 109 -14.46 -21.13 -22.55
C GLN A 109 -14.25 -20.75 -21.08
N GLU A 110 -13.06 -20.31 -20.71
CA GLU A 110 -12.79 -19.79 -19.36
C GLU A 110 -13.69 -18.59 -19.03
N MET A 111 -13.91 -17.68 -19.98
CA MET A 111 -14.85 -16.56 -19.81
C MET A 111 -16.29 -17.08 -19.55
N ARG A 112 -16.75 -18.05 -20.36
CA ARG A 112 -18.08 -18.66 -20.19
C ARG A 112 -18.26 -19.29 -18.82
N ASP A 113 -17.27 -20.07 -18.39
CA ASP A 113 -17.29 -20.78 -17.11
C ASP A 113 -17.30 -19.80 -15.94
N ALA A 114 -16.49 -18.75 -15.99
CA ALA A 114 -16.47 -17.69 -14.98
C ALA A 114 -17.81 -16.95 -14.89
N ILE A 115 -18.45 -16.67 -16.02
CA ILE A 115 -19.78 -16.02 -16.05
C ILE A 115 -20.84 -16.96 -15.53
N ALA A 116 -20.86 -18.22 -15.98
CA ALA A 116 -21.87 -19.22 -15.57
C ALA A 116 -21.82 -19.47 -14.05
N ALA A 117 -20.61 -19.48 -13.46
CA ALA A 117 -20.43 -19.66 -12.02
C ALA A 117 -21.00 -18.50 -11.18
N ARG A 118 -21.03 -17.27 -11.70
CA ARG A 118 -21.42 -16.09 -10.94
C ARG A 118 -22.75 -15.49 -11.35
N PHE A 119 -23.12 -15.62 -12.61
CA PHE A 119 -24.35 -15.08 -13.21
C PHE A 119 -25.03 -16.19 -14.05
N PRO A 120 -25.64 -17.18 -13.38
CA PRO A 120 -26.28 -18.28 -14.08
C PRO A 120 -27.47 -17.77 -14.91
N GLY A 121 -27.45 -18.06 -16.21
CA GLY A 121 -28.52 -17.72 -17.14
C GLY A 121 -28.05 -17.55 -18.57
N ALA A 122 -28.87 -18.01 -19.53
CA ALA A 122 -28.54 -17.96 -20.95
C ALA A 122 -28.38 -16.50 -21.48
N GLU A 123 -29.16 -15.57 -20.93
CA GLU A 123 -29.09 -14.14 -21.29
C GLU A 123 -27.72 -13.54 -20.92
N SER A 124 -27.21 -13.82 -19.70
CA SER A 124 -25.91 -13.35 -19.22
C SER A 124 -24.78 -13.81 -20.13
N LEU A 125 -24.80 -15.10 -20.50
CA LEU A 125 -23.83 -15.69 -21.44
C LEU A 125 -23.97 -15.07 -22.84
N GLY A 126 -25.19 -14.89 -23.33
CA GLY A 126 -25.45 -14.32 -24.66
C GLY A 126 -24.90 -12.88 -24.81
N LEU A 127 -25.02 -12.06 -23.76
CA LEU A 127 -24.47 -10.70 -23.75
C LEU A 127 -22.93 -10.69 -23.82
N ALA A 128 -22.30 -11.54 -23.01
CA ALA A 128 -20.85 -11.64 -23.01
C ALA A 128 -20.29 -12.22 -24.32
N GLU A 129 -20.97 -13.20 -24.90
CA GLU A 129 -20.62 -13.80 -26.19
C GLU A 129 -20.69 -12.79 -27.34
N ASP A 130 -21.75 -11.97 -27.41
CA ASP A 130 -21.84 -10.91 -28.38
C ASP A 130 -20.71 -9.88 -28.21
N GLY A 131 -20.43 -9.49 -26.96
CA GLY A 131 -19.30 -8.62 -26.65
C GLY A 131 -17.98 -9.22 -27.10
N TYR A 132 -17.76 -10.51 -26.82
CA TYR A 132 -16.55 -11.24 -27.20
C TYR A 132 -16.31 -11.25 -28.71
N ALA A 133 -17.36 -11.54 -29.49
CA ALA A 133 -17.26 -11.52 -30.96
C ALA A 133 -16.86 -10.12 -31.50
N ARG A 134 -17.39 -9.04 -30.90
CA ARG A 134 -17.02 -7.66 -31.25
C ARG A 134 -15.61 -7.32 -30.84
N GLY A 135 -15.20 -7.71 -29.63
CA GLY A 135 -13.84 -7.51 -29.14
C GLY A 135 -12.79 -8.21 -30.00
N THR A 136 -13.03 -9.48 -30.36
CA THR A 136 -12.12 -10.27 -31.21
C THR A 136 -11.87 -9.59 -32.56
N ALA A 137 -12.86 -8.89 -33.11
CA ALA A 137 -12.71 -8.17 -34.38
C ALA A 137 -11.74 -6.97 -34.28
N LEU A 138 -11.33 -6.55 -33.07
CA LEU A 138 -10.40 -5.44 -32.87
C LEU A 138 -8.93 -5.82 -33.02
N GLY A 139 -8.58 -7.06 -32.69
CA GLY A 139 -7.22 -7.60 -32.85
C GLY A 139 -6.14 -6.88 -32.06
N LEU A 140 -6.41 -6.42 -30.83
CA LEU A 140 -5.51 -5.57 -30.04
C LEU A 140 -4.39 -6.33 -29.33
N GLY A 141 -4.50 -7.61 -29.12
CA GLY A 141 -3.51 -8.40 -28.38
C GLY A 141 -3.50 -9.87 -28.75
N SER A 142 -2.41 -10.55 -28.46
CA SER A 142 -2.38 -12.01 -28.37
C SER A 142 -2.25 -12.37 -26.89
N ALA A 143 -2.97 -13.39 -26.45
CA ALA A 143 -2.64 -14.01 -25.17
C ALA A 143 -1.16 -14.43 -25.21
N SER A 144 -0.37 -13.98 -24.24
CA SER A 144 1.00 -14.47 -24.10
C SER A 144 0.94 -15.99 -23.83
N GLU A 145 1.94 -16.72 -24.26
CA GLU A 145 2.05 -18.13 -23.89
C GLU A 145 1.97 -18.28 -22.37
N ARG A 146 1.15 -19.21 -21.87
CA ARG A 146 1.02 -19.53 -20.44
C ARG A 146 2.40 -19.85 -19.86
N GLY A 147 3.04 -18.89 -19.19
CA GLY A 147 4.41 -19.08 -18.73
C GLY A 147 4.67 -18.75 -17.26
N ALA A 148 3.87 -17.90 -16.64
CA ALA A 148 4.08 -17.48 -15.26
C ALA A 148 2.84 -17.73 -14.40
N GLU A 149 3.03 -18.28 -13.21
CA GLU A 149 1.98 -18.32 -12.18
C GLU A 149 1.83 -16.90 -11.61
N LEU A 150 0.90 -16.14 -12.18
CA LEU A 150 0.56 -14.79 -11.76
C LEU A 150 -0.63 -14.82 -10.80
N VAL A 151 -0.65 -13.87 -9.88
CA VAL A 151 -1.81 -13.54 -9.07
C VAL A 151 -2.11 -12.04 -9.18
N ASP A 152 -3.38 -11.68 -9.12
CA ASP A 152 -3.84 -10.31 -9.15
C ASP A 152 -4.12 -9.85 -7.71
N LEU A 153 -3.32 -8.94 -7.19
CA LEU A 153 -3.38 -8.47 -5.81
C LEU A 153 -3.47 -6.95 -5.72
N THR A 154 -4.27 -6.47 -4.77
CA THR A 154 -4.15 -5.12 -4.22
C THR A 154 -3.12 -5.10 -3.09
N ALA A 155 -2.61 -3.92 -2.72
CA ALA A 155 -1.71 -3.85 -1.57
C ALA A 155 -2.42 -4.18 -0.25
N ASN A 156 -3.73 -3.98 -0.11
CA ASN A 156 -4.48 -4.45 1.07
C ASN A 156 -4.46 -5.99 1.18
N GLN A 157 -4.57 -6.70 0.06
CA GLN A 157 -4.45 -8.16 0.04
C GLN A 157 -3.03 -8.62 0.34
N ALA A 158 -2.04 -7.97 -0.25
CA ALA A 158 -0.63 -8.23 -0.01
C ALA A 158 -0.23 -7.93 1.45
N LEU A 159 -0.74 -6.84 2.03
CA LEU A 159 -0.58 -6.49 3.45
C LEU A 159 -1.10 -7.60 4.37
N ALA A 160 -2.33 -8.07 4.11
CA ALA A 160 -2.92 -9.16 4.89
C ALA A 160 -2.09 -10.45 4.76
N LEU A 161 -1.60 -10.78 3.56
CA LEU A 161 -0.73 -11.94 3.33
C LEU A 161 0.58 -11.81 4.12
N GLY A 162 1.24 -10.66 4.07
CA GLY A 162 2.45 -10.35 4.84
C GLY A 162 2.21 -10.46 6.36
N ALA A 163 1.08 -9.94 6.85
CA ALA A 163 0.68 -10.04 8.25
C ALA A 163 0.46 -11.49 8.70
N LEU A 164 -0.26 -12.30 7.93
CA LEU A 164 -0.52 -13.71 8.22
C LEU A 164 0.78 -14.54 8.19
N SER A 165 1.63 -14.32 7.18
CA SER A 165 2.96 -14.91 7.07
C SER A 165 3.90 -14.46 8.19
N GLY A 166 3.73 -13.22 8.66
CA GLY A 166 4.43 -12.65 9.83
C GLY A 166 3.93 -13.18 11.16
N GLY A 167 2.92 -14.05 11.21
CA GLY A 167 2.43 -14.67 12.44
C GLY A 167 1.36 -13.87 13.19
N VAL A 168 0.70 -12.91 12.53
CA VAL A 168 -0.49 -12.25 13.08
C VAL A 168 -1.61 -13.28 13.26
N ARG A 169 -2.22 -13.29 14.47
CA ARG A 169 -3.35 -14.16 14.82
C ARG A 169 -4.51 -13.40 15.46
N PHE A 170 -4.32 -12.11 15.66
CA PHE A 170 -5.37 -11.22 16.14
C PHE A 170 -5.33 -9.91 15.34
N TYR A 171 -6.49 -9.47 14.91
CA TYR A 171 -6.65 -8.17 14.27
C TYR A 171 -7.88 -7.46 14.86
N CYS A 172 -7.75 -6.17 15.09
CA CYS A 172 -8.88 -5.31 15.45
C CYS A 172 -8.84 -4.05 14.60
N GLY A 173 -10.00 -3.62 14.13
CA GLY A 173 -10.09 -2.46 13.27
C GLY A 173 -11.49 -1.86 13.20
N TYR A 174 -11.53 -0.60 12.78
CA TYR A 174 -12.75 0.12 12.44
C TYR A 174 -12.78 0.36 10.93
N PRO A 175 -13.92 0.13 10.25
CA PRO A 175 -14.01 0.27 8.78
C PRO A 175 -13.82 1.71 8.34
N ILE A 176 -12.79 1.95 7.53
CA ILE A 176 -12.53 3.24 6.90
C ILE A 176 -11.90 3.02 5.51
N THR A 177 -12.37 3.73 4.49
CA THR A 177 -11.77 3.69 3.15
C THR A 177 -10.40 4.38 3.17
N PRO A 178 -9.33 3.77 2.56
CA PRO A 178 -9.32 2.51 1.81
C PRO A 178 -8.90 1.27 2.63
N ALA A 179 -8.81 1.32 3.97
CA ALA A 179 -8.31 0.24 4.81
C ALA A 179 -9.34 -0.88 5.11
N SER A 180 -10.63 -0.68 4.81
CA SER A 180 -11.71 -1.64 5.17
C SER A 180 -11.49 -3.05 4.61
N ASP A 181 -10.90 -3.18 3.42
CA ASP A 181 -10.64 -4.49 2.80
C ASP A 181 -9.75 -5.37 3.67
N VAL A 182 -8.80 -4.77 4.42
CA VAL A 182 -7.92 -5.51 5.34
C VAL A 182 -8.72 -6.23 6.42
N LEU A 183 -9.72 -5.54 7.01
CA LEU A 183 -10.63 -6.12 8.00
C LEU A 183 -11.40 -7.32 7.43
N GLU A 184 -11.96 -7.16 6.24
CA GLU A 184 -12.74 -8.21 5.57
C GLU A 184 -11.90 -9.44 5.22
N ILE A 185 -10.69 -9.23 4.70
CA ILE A 185 -9.77 -10.32 4.33
C ILE A 185 -9.38 -11.10 5.58
N LEU A 186 -8.98 -10.40 6.64
CA LEU A 186 -8.55 -11.05 7.88
C LEU A 186 -9.71 -11.73 8.63
N ALA A 187 -10.92 -11.18 8.56
CA ALA A 187 -12.11 -11.82 9.12
C ALA A 187 -12.40 -13.19 8.48
N ARG A 188 -12.08 -13.36 7.21
CA ARG A 188 -12.21 -14.64 6.48
C ARG A 188 -11.03 -15.59 6.72
N ALA A 189 -9.82 -15.04 6.85
CA ALA A 189 -8.59 -15.85 6.89
C ALA A 189 -8.22 -16.31 8.31
N LEU A 190 -8.28 -15.44 9.31
CA LEU A 190 -7.79 -15.72 10.67
C LEU A 190 -8.47 -16.88 11.37
N PRO A 191 -9.81 -17.10 11.26
CA PRO A 191 -10.44 -18.26 11.91
C PRO A 191 -9.84 -19.60 11.45
N ASN A 192 -9.44 -19.72 10.19
CA ASN A 192 -8.82 -20.94 9.65
C ASN A 192 -7.38 -21.16 10.16
N LEU A 193 -6.78 -20.15 10.76
CA LEU A 193 -5.42 -20.17 11.32
C LEU A 193 -5.40 -20.13 12.86
N GLY A 194 -6.57 -20.37 13.49
CA GLY A 194 -6.71 -20.30 14.94
C GLY A 194 -6.64 -18.87 15.52
N GLY A 195 -6.89 -17.87 14.67
CA GLY A 195 -6.90 -16.46 15.02
C GLY A 195 -8.31 -15.86 15.08
N THR A 196 -8.38 -14.56 15.33
CA THR A 196 -9.64 -13.81 15.48
C THR A 196 -9.51 -12.42 14.90
N THR A 197 -10.61 -11.92 14.33
CA THR A 197 -10.77 -10.53 13.90
C THR A 197 -11.91 -9.91 14.68
N VAL A 198 -11.71 -8.68 15.18
CA VAL A 198 -12.72 -7.92 15.91
C VAL A 198 -12.94 -6.58 15.21
N GLN A 199 -14.17 -6.34 14.79
CA GLN A 199 -14.60 -4.99 14.42
C GLN A 199 -14.98 -4.26 15.69
N VAL A 200 -14.37 -3.11 15.92
CA VAL A 200 -14.61 -2.25 17.09
C VAL A 200 -15.48 -1.05 16.72
N GLU A 201 -15.88 -0.27 17.71
CA GLU A 201 -16.82 0.85 17.53
C GLU A 201 -16.19 2.10 16.94
N ASP A 202 -14.86 2.30 17.13
CA ASP A 202 -14.07 3.42 16.59
C ASP A 202 -12.57 3.11 16.57
N GLU A 203 -11.78 4.04 16.06
CA GLU A 203 -10.32 3.89 15.96
C GLU A 203 -9.62 3.97 17.33
N ILE A 204 -10.20 4.68 18.31
CA ILE A 204 -9.66 4.75 19.67
C ILE A 204 -9.73 3.36 20.30
N ALA A 205 -10.87 2.69 20.19
CA ALA A 205 -11.02 1.31 20.64
C ALA A 205 -10.07 0.36 19.90
N ALA A 206 -9.87 0.54 18.58
CA ALA A 206 -8.98 -0.28 17.78
C ALA A 206 -7.54 -0.24 18.30
N VAL A 207 -6.97 0.96 18.46
CA VAL A 207 -5.57 1.10 18.88
C VAL A 207 -5.35 0.57 20.30
N HIS A 208 -6.27 0.84 21.25
CA HIS A 208 -6.13 0.37 22.62
C HIS A 208 -6.29 -1.15 22.74
N MET A 209 -7.19 -1.75 21.97
CA MET A 209 -7.30 -3.21 21.89
C MET A 209 -6.04 -3.84 21.33
N ALA A 210 -5.44 -3.25 20.26
CA ALA A 210 -4.17 -3.74 19.72
C ALA A 210 -3.03 -3.61 20.73
N VAL A 211 -2.95 -2.51 21.48
CA VAL A 211 -1.98 -2.34 22.57
C VAL A 211 -2.13 -3.44 23.62
N GLY A 212 -3.36 -3.72 24.06
CA GLY A 212 -3.64 -4.80 25.02
C GLY A 212 -3.25 -6.19 24.49
N CYS A 213 -3.55 -6.47 23.23
CA CYS A 213 -3.17 -7.72 22.57
C CYS A 213 -1.65 -7.85 22.43
N SER A 214 -0.97 -6.77 22.04
CA SER A 214 0.48 -6.76 21.99
C SER A 214 1.10 -6.97 23.38
N TYR A 215 0.56 -6.30 24.40
CA TYR A 215 0.98 -6.51 25.79
C TYR A 215 0.84 -7.99 26.20
N ALA A 216 -0.24 -8.64 25.81
CA ALA A 216 -0.48 -10.06 26.05
C ALA A 216 0.42 -11.01 25.22
N GLY A 217 1.28 -10.49 24.37
CA GLY A 217 2.23 -11.28 23.59
C GLY A 217 1.75 -11.68 22.20
N LEU A 218 0.59 -11.21 21.74
CA LEU A 218 0.11 -11.46 20.39
C LEU A 218 0.77 -10.51 19.39
N ARG A 219 1.10 -11.01 18.21
CA ARG A 219 1.35 -10.15 17.05
C ARG A 219 0.03 -9.62 16.54
N THR A 220 -0.05 -8.32 16.47
CA THR A 220 -1.21 -7.58 16.00
C THR A 220 -0.79 -6.28 15.32
N PHE A 221 -1.72 -5.67 14.62
CA PHE A 221 -1.57 -4.34 14.02
C PHE A 221 -2.94 -3.69 13.89
N VAL A 222 -2.96 -2.40 13.61
CA VAL A 222 -4.17 -1.67 13.21
C VAL A 222 -3.97 -1.08 11.82
N ALA A 223 -5.04 -1.03 11.03
CA ALA A 223 -5.05 -0.36 9.73
C ALA A 223 -6.17 0.68 9.71
N THR A 224 -5.83 1.88 9.28
CA THR A 224 -6.72 3.05 9.24
C THR A 224 -6.38 3.96 8.07
N SER A 225 -6.87 5.19 8.09
CA SER A 225 -6.54 6.28 7.18
C SER A 225 -6.34 7.57 8.00
N GLY A 226 -5.85 8.65 7.41
CA GLY A 226 -5.52 9.90 8.10
C GLY A 226 -6.51 10.37 9.17
N PRO A 227 -7.84 10.40 8.93
CA PRO A 227 -8.81 10.77 9.99
C PRO A 227 -8.76 9.86 11.21
N GLY A 228 -8.70 8.54 11.00
CA GLY A 228 -8.62 7.57 12.10
C GLY A 228 -7.25 7.60 12.79
N LEU A 229 -6.17 7.83 12.04
CA LEU A 229 -4.84 8.04 12.63
C LEU A 229 -4.84 9.23 13.60
N SER A 230 -5.55 10.31 13.27
CA SER A 230 -5.71 11.46 14.16
C SER A 230 -6.39 11.08 15.48
N LEU A 231 -7.39 10.19 15.46
CA LEU A 231 -8.06 9.70 16.66
C LEU A 231 -7.19 8.75 17.49
N MET A 232 -6.27 8.03 16.86
CA MET A 232 -5.38 7.07 17.53
C MET A 232 -4.19 7.72 18.26
N THR A 233 -3.94 9.01 18.12
CA THR A 233 -2.67 9.66 18.52
C THR A 233 -2.31 9.47 19.99
N GLU A 234 -3.28 9.52 20.90
CA GLU A 234 -3.05 9.31 22.33
C GLU A 234 -2.69 7.84 22.62
N GLY A 235 -3.45 6.88 22.09
CA GLY A 235 -3.17 5.45 22.23
C GLY A 235 -1.82 5.03 21.62
N ILE A 236 -1.40 5.68 20.55
CA ILE A 236 -0.06 5.51 19.95
C ILE A 236 1.03 6.01 20.93
N GLY A 237 0.82 7.18 21.55
CA GLY A 237 1.73 7.70 22.59
C GLY A 237 1.81 6.76 23.79
N TYR A 238 0.68 6.20 24.22
CA TYR A 238 0.64 5.20 25.28
C TYR A 238 1.44 3.94 24.93
N ALA A 239 1.25 3.39 23.73
CA ALA A 239 2.01 2.23 23.25
C ALA A 239 3.53 2.48 23.29
N ALA A 240 3.95 3.70 22.91
CA ALA A 240 5.36 4.10 22.96
C ALA A 240 5.89 4.19 24.40
N THR A 241 5.09 4.70 25.33
CA THR A 241 5.48 4.85 26.75
C THR A 241 5.68 3.50 27.42
N ILE A 242 4.78 2.55 27.21
CA ILE A 242 4.88 1.18 27.76
C ILE A 242 5.75 0.24 26.92
N GLU A 243 6.27 0.74 25.81
CA GLU A 243 7.19 0.04 24.90
C GLU A 243 6.67 -1.33 24.44
N VAL A 244 5.46 -1.37 23.92
CA VAL A 244 4.92 -2.57 23.27
C VAL A 244 5.10 -2.50 21.75
N PRO A 245 5.42 -3.61 21.08
CA PRO A 245 5.48 -3.66 19.63
C PRO A 245 4.12 -3.36 19.02
N LEU A 246 4.03 -2.40 18.11
CA LEU A 246 2.80 -2.12 17.39
C LEU A 246 3.11 -1.64 15.97
N VAL A 247 2.43 -2.21 14.99
CA VAL A 247 2.41 -1.69 13.63
C VAL A 247 1.09 -0.93 13.41
N VAL A 248 1.20 0.30 12.94
CA VAL A 248 0.07 1.16 12.56
C VAL A 248 0.16 1.38 11.05
N VAL A 249 -0.81 0.85 10.32
CA VAL A 249 -0.90 1.04 8.87
C VAL A 249 -1.79 2.24 8.59
N ASP A 250 -1.26 3.21 7.89
CA ASP A 250 -2.02 4.35 7.39
C ASP A 250 -2.17 4.25 5.87
N ASN A 251 -3.39 3.99 5.43
CA ASN A 251 -3.77 4.01 4.03
C ASN A 251 -4.20 5.44 3.67
N GLN A 252 -3.24 6.24 3.20
CA GLN A 252 -3.41 7.65 2.91
C GLN A 252 -4.46 7.89 1.82
N ARG A 253 -5.26 8.91 2.00
CA ARG A 253 -6.25 9.42 1.04
C ARG A 253 -6.32 10.94 1.10
N GLY A 254 -6.99 11.57 0.14
CA GLY A 254 -7.12 13.03 0.13
C GLY A 254 -7.79 13.56 1.40
N GLY A 255 -7.07 14.43 2.12
CA GLY A 255 -7.50 15.14 3.33
C GLY A 255 -7.78 16.63 3.05
N PRO A 256 -7.91 17.48 4.09
CA PRO A 256 -8.09 17.15 5.51
C PRO A 256 -9.53 16.71 5.88
N SER A 257 -9.72 16.20 7.10
CA SER A 257 -10.99 15.65 7.60
C SER A 257 -11.46 14.47 6.73
N THR A 258 -12.76 14.39 6.39
CA THR A 258 -13.26 13.39 5.46
C THR A 258 -12.62 13.56 4.06
N GLY A 259 -12.37 14.79 3.67
CA GLY A 259 -11.66 15.15 2.46
C GLY A 259 -12.22 14.52 1.19
N MET A 260 -11.37 13.80 0.49
CA MET A 260 -11.69 13.05 -0.73
C MET A 260 -11.52 11.55 -0.47
N PRO A 261 -12.51 10.87 0.15
CA PRO A 261 -12.33 9.52 0.71
C PRO A 261 -11.99 8.43 -0.31
N THR A 262 -12.25 8.66 -1.59
CA THR A 262 -11.98 7.74 -2.69
C THR A 262 -10.89 8.21 -3.65
N LYS A 263 -10.14 9.24 -3.27
CA LYS A 263 -9.09 9.85 -4.08
C LYS A 263 -7.73 9.73 -3.41
N THR A 264 -6.70 9.53 -4.23
CA THR A 264 -5.34 9.31 -3.73
C THR A 264 -4.67 10.61 -3.29
N GLU A 265 -3.96 10.54 -2.18
CA GLU A 265 -2.94 11.50 -1.74
C GLU A 265 -1.87 10.78 -0.93
N GLN A 266 -0.74 11.44 -0.71
CA GLN A 266 0.37 11.04 0.16
C GLN A 266 0.68 12.22 1.09
N SER A 267 -0.31 12.67 1.86
CA SER A 267 -0.24 13.89 2.66
C SER A 267 -0.10 13.66 4.17
N ASP A 268 0.07 12.40 4.61
CA ASP A 268 0.18 12.04 6.02
C ASP A 268 1.62 11.75 6.48
N PHE A 269 2.64 11.93 5.62
CA PHE A 269 4.04 11.69 5.96
C PHE A 269 4.49 12.46 7.20
N GLU A 270 4.16 13.75 7.30
CA GLU A 270 4.54 14.57 8.44
C GLU A 270 3.69 14.27 9.66
N GLN A 271 2.43 13.86 9.49
CA GLN A 271 1.58 13.41 10.59
C GLN A 271 2.17 12.16 11.25
N VAL A 272 2.56 11.14 10.49
CA VAL A 272 3.17 9.93 11.07
C VAL A 272 4.55 10.23 11.67
N ARG A 273 5.28 11.20 11.11
CA ARG A 273 6.60 11.56 11.61
C ARG A 273 6.57 12.42 12.88
N TYR A 274 5.63 13.36 12.99
CA TYR A 274 5.61 14.37 14.05
C TYR A 274 4.30 14.44 14.85
N GLY A 275 3.22 13.80 14.39
CA GLY A 275 1.90 13.88 15.03
C GLY A 275 1.88 13.28 16.44
N GLY A 276 0.92 13.75 17.27
CA GLY A 276 0.80 13.38 18.68
C GLY A 276 1.50 14.38 19.60
N HIS A 277 1.24 14.26 20.89
CA HIS A 277 1.86 15.10 21.92
C HIS A 277 3.09 14.41 22.53
N GLY A 278 4.06 15.21 22.96
CA GLY A 278 5.32 14.71 23.51
C GLY A 278 6.23 14.10 22.43
N GLU A 279 7.38 13.61 22.88
CA GLU A 279 8.39 13.01 22.02
C GLU A 279 8.46 11.50 22.27
N PHE A 280 8.37 10.72 21.22
CA PHE A 280 8.52 9.27 21.27
C PHE A 280 9.10 8.71 19.97
N PRO A 281 9.81 7.56 20.04
CA PRO A 281 10.47 7.00 18.87
C PRO A 281 9.45 6.42 17.89
N ARG A 282 9.73 6.57 16.60
CA ARG A 282 8.91 6.08 15.49
C ARG A 282 9.79 5.48 14.42
N ILE A 283 9.27 4.47 13.76
CA ILE A 283 9.85 3.93 12.54
C ILE A 283 8.79 4.13 11.46
N VAL A 284 9.16 4.70 10.33
CA VAL A 284 8.24 4.97 9.22
C VAL A 284 8.72 4.26 7.99
N LEU A 285 7.93 3.31 7.52
CA LEU A 285 8.17 2.51 6.32
C LEU A 285 7.06 2.75 5.30
N ALA A 286 7.39 2.63 4.02
CA ALA A 286 6.44 2.67 2.92
C ALA A 286 6.86 1.68 1.82
N PRO A 287 6.00 0.76 1.38
CA PRO A 287 6.32 -0.13 0.29
C PRO A 287 6.35 0.60 -1.05
N THR A 288 7.01 0.02 -2.03
CA THR A 288 7.20 0.60 -3.37
C THR A 288 6.35 -0.04 -4.46
N ASP A 289 5.70 -1.16 -4.15
CA ASP A 289 4.75 -1.85 -5.03
C ASP A 289 3.89 -2.84 -4.23
N VAL A 290 2.95 -3.50 -4.91
CA VAL A 290 2.02 -4.45 -4.27
C VAL A 290 2.75 -5.66 -3.68
N GLY A 291 3.68 -6.28 -4.41
CA GLY A 291 4.45 -7.43 -3.89
C GLY A 291 5.31 -7.04 -2.70
N ASP A 292 5.98 -5.90 -2.81
CA ASP A 292 6.79 -5.32 -1.73
C ASP A 292 5.98 -5.02 -0.46
N THR A 293 4.69 -4.72 -0.59
CA THR A 293 3.81 -4.49 0.56
C THR A 293 3.73 -5.70 1.49
N ALA A 294 3.66 -6.91 0.95
CA ALA A 294 3.64 -8.11 1.77
C ALA A 294 4.95 -8.31 2.55
N LEU A 295 6.07 -8.03 1.89
CA LEU A 295 7.41 -8.16 2.50
C LEU A 295 7.62 -7.10 3.58
N VAL A 296 7.33 -5.83 3.27
CA VAL A 296 7.49 -4.71 4.21
C VAL A 296 6.58 -4.90 5.43
N MET A 297 5.36 -5.44 5.26
CA MET A 297 4.48 -5.73 6.41
C MET A 297 5.08 -6.79 7.34
N LYS A 298 5.63 -7.87 6.79
CA LYS A 298 6.30 -8.91 7.59
C LYS A 298 7.55 -8.37 8.30
N GLU A 299 8.34 -7.57 7.60
CA GLU A 299 9.51 -6.88 8.16
C GLU A 299 9.13 -5.86 9.22
N ALA A 300 8.05 -5.07 9.02
CA ALA A 300 7.55 -4.11 10.01
C ALA A 300 7.18 -4.79 11.34
N LEU A 301 6.52 -5.94 11.28
CA LEU A 301 6.22 -6.74 12.46
C LEU A 301 7.50 -7.24 13.17
N ASN A 302 8.50 -7.67 12.40
CA ASN A 302 9.78 -8.10 12.94
C ASN A 302 10.55 -6.95 13.61
N VAL A 303 10.57 -5.79 12.97
CA VAL A 303 11.22 -4.58 13.48
C VAL A 303 10.51 -4.09 14.76
N ALA A 304 9.17 -4.06 14.75
CA ALA A 304 8.41 -3.71 15.93
C ALA A 304 8.74 -4.61 17.14
N ASP A 305 8.75 -5.92 16.93
CA ASP A 305 9.09 -6.90 17.98
C ASP A 305 10.57 -6.81 18.41
N ALA A 306 11.50 -6.64 17.45
CA ALA A 306 12.92 -6.60 17.77
C ALA A 306 13.32 -5.40 18.63
N HIS A 307 12.63 -4.27 18.46
CA HIS A 307 12.93 -3.03 19.17
C HIS A 307 11.88 -2.63 20.20
N HIS A 308 10.79 -3.41 20.38
CA HIS A 308 9.62 -3.02 21.18
C HIS A 308 9.21 -1.58 20.86
N ALA A 309 8.95 -1.32 19.60
CA ALA A 309 8.75 0.02 19.05
C ALA A 309 7.50 0.11 18.18
N LEU A 310 7.09 1.36 17.92
CA LEU A 310 6.06 1.69 16.97
C LEU A 310 6.63 1.70 15.55
N VAL A 311 5.96 1.03 14.64
CA VAL A 311 6.23 1.08 13.21
C VAL A 311 4.99 1.60 12.49
N PHE A 312 5.13 2.70 11.79
CA PHE A 312 4.12 3.18 10.85
C PHE A 312 4.42 2.62 9.47
N LEU A 313 3.42 2.08 8.82
CA LEU A 313 3.49 1.60 7.45
C LEU A 313 2.53 2.41 6.60
N LEU A 314 3.07 3.20 5.66
CA LEU A 314 2.32 4.10 4.80
C LEU A 314 1.99 3.44 3.48
N LEU A 315 0.71 3.36 3.16
CA LEU A 315 0.19 3.07 1.83
C LEU A 315 -0.51 4.30 1.29
N ASP A 316 -0.71 4.38 -0.01
CA ASP A 316 -1.65 5.31 -0.60
C ASP A 316 -2.84 4.57 -1.22
N LEU A 317 -3.94 5.27 -1.45
CA LEU A 317 -5.19 4.69 -1.93
C LEU A 317 -5.02 3.95 -3.27
N ASP A 318 -4.18 4.46 -4.18
CA ASP A 318 -3.93 3.78 -5.45
C ASP A 318 -3.33 2.39 -5.25
N LEU A 319 -2.30 2.33 -4.42
CA LEU A 319 -1.63 1.07 -4.12
C LEU A 319 -2.57 0.13 -3.34
N ALA A 320 -3.32 0.68 -2.39
CA ALA A 320 -4.22 -0.06 -1.51
C ALA A 320 -5.37 -0.76 -2.25
N MET A 321 -5.96 -0.11 -3.27
CA MET A 321 -7.22 -0.55 -3.88
C MET A 321 -7.11 -1.03 -5.32
N ASN A 322 -6.07 -0.64 -6.06
CA ASN A 322 -5.90 -1.02 -7.45
C ASN A 322 -5.00 -2.25 -7.57
N ALA A 323 -5.48 -3.27 -8.27
CA ALA A 323 -4.78 -4.53 -8.36
C ALA A 323 -3.67 -4.50 -9.43
N ARG A 324 -2.61 -5.26 -9.17
CA ARG A 324 -1.49 -5.53 -10.07
C ARG A 324 -1.20 -7.02 -10.09
N THR A 325 -0.72 -7.48 -11.20
CA THR A 325 -0.20 -8.86 -11.29
C THR A 325 1.16 -8.97 -10.62
N VAL A 326 1.29 -10.03 -9.83
CA VAL A 326 2.51 -10.39 -9.11
C VAL A 326 2.83 -11.86 -9.39
N SER A 327 4.10 -12.19 -9.57
CA SER A 327 4.53 -13.59 -9.64
C SER A 327 4.33 -14.27 -8.29
N TRP A 328 3.40 -15.24 -8.24
CA TRP A 328 3.09 -15.95 -7.00
C TRP A 328 4.28 -16.74 -6.44
N PRO A 329 5.02 -17.53 -7.24
CA PRO A 329 6.18 -18.26 -6.75
C PRO A 329 7.28 -17.33 -6.20
N ALA A 330 7.53 -16.20 -6.87
CA ALA A 330 8.52 -15.23 -6.40
C ALA A 330 8.08 -14.59 -5.06
N LEU A 331 6.84 -14.17 -4.95
CA LEU A 331 6.31 -13.57 -3.72
C LEU A 331 6.37 -14.54 -2.54
N VAL A 332 6.00 -15.81 -2.75
CA VAL A 332 6.07 -16.85 -1.71
C VAL A 332 7.51 -17.09 -1.29
N HIS A 333 8.42 -17.27 -2.26
CA HIS A 333 9.85 -17.44 -1.99
C HIS A 333 10.43 -16.28 -1.16
N ASP A 334 10.13 -15.05 -1.54
CA ASP A 334 10.62 -13.86 -0.84
C ASP A 334 10.03 -13.77 0.57
N LEU A 335 8.73 -14.05 0.75
CA LEU A 335 8.12 -14.11 2.07
C LEU A 335 8.73 -15.19 2.96
N GLU A 336 8.99 -16.38 2.44
CA GLU A 336 9.62 -17.46 3.19
C GLU A 336 11.07 -17.15 3.57
N SER A 337 11.76 -16.36 2.76
CA SER A 337 13.14 -15.91 3.06
C SER A 337 13.26 -15.00 4.26
N ILE A 338 12.15 -14.36 4.69
CA ILE A 338 12.11 -13.49 5.87
C ILE A 338 11.66 -14.32 7.09
N PRO A 339 12.55 -14.70 8.03
CA PRO A 339 12.14 -15.44 9.22
C PRO A 339 11.27 -14.59 10.13
N VAL A 340 10.40 -15.24 10.92
CA VAL A 340 9.64 -14.55 11.97
C VAL A 340 10.56 -14.29 13.14
N ASN A 341 10.77 -13.01 13.49
CA ASN A 341 11.58 -12.57 14.62
C ASN A 341 10.69 -11.94 15.69
N ARG A 342 10.67 -12.55 16.90
CA ARG A 342 9.88 -12.08 18.04
C ARG A 342 10.68 -11.13 18.96
N GLY A 343 11.91 -10.82 18.58
CA GLY A 343 12.79 -9.99 19.39
C GLY A 343 13.06 -10.57 20.79
N PRO A 344 13.52 -9.76 21.72
CA PRO A 344 13.85 -10.18 23.08
C PRO A 344 12.56 -10.31 23.94
N THR A 345 11.67 -11.25 23.58
CA THR A 345 10.38 -11.47 24.27
C THR A 345 10.32 -12.88 24.86
N HIS A 346 10.13 -12.98 26.18
CA HIS A 346 9.82 -14.23 26.85
C HIS A 346 8.31 -14.49 26.83
N LEU A 347 7.90 -15.50 26.09
CA LEU A 347 6.49 -15.87 25.95
C LEU A 347 6.06 -16.94 26.95
N THR A 348 7.00 -17.70 27.51
CA THR A 348 6.73 -18.83 28.41
C THR A 348 7.88 -18.98 29.42
N GLY A 349 7.67 -19.81 30.44
CA GLY A 349 8.71 -20.16 31.42
C GLY A 349 8.68 -19.29 32.66
N ALA A 350 9.86 -19.09 33.27
CA ALA A 350 10.05 -18.26 34.45
C ALA A 350 11.28 -17.37 34.27
N VAL A 351 11.26 -16.22 34.91
CA VAL A 351 12.38 -15.28 34.98
C VAL A 351 12.64 -14.88 36.41
N GLU A 352 13.90 -14.57 36.72
CA GLU A 352 14.31 -14.10 38.06
C GLU A 352 14.85 -12.68 37.96
N ASN A 353 14.61 -11.87 38.98
CA ASN A 353 15.09 -10.49 39.08
C ASN A 353 14.73 -9.61 37.87
N TYR A 354 13.56 -9.84 37.30
CA TYR A 354 13.11 -9.16 36.08
C TYR A 354 12.84 -7.68 36.34
N VAL A 355 13.41 -6.85 35.50
CA VAL A 355 13.19 -5.39 35.43
C VAL A 355 12.87 -5.02 33.97
N ARG A 356 11.64 -4.60 33.73
CA ARG A 356 11.13 -4.39 32.35
C ARG A 356 11.85 -3.32 31.57
N PHE A 357 12.16 -2.21 32.21
CA PHE A 357 12.67 -1.01 31.55
C PHE A 357 14.15 -0.74 31.86
N HIS A 358 14.85 -1.75 32.36
CA HIS A 358 16.28 -1.67 32.59
C HIS A 358 17.00 -1.50 31.23
N PRO A 359 17.80 -0.45 31.05
CA PRO A 359 18.44 -0.19 29.78
C PRO A 359 19.61 -1.15 29.53
N ASP A 360 19.54 -1.90 28.45
CA ASP A 360 20.73 -2.54 27.88
C ASP A 360 21.58 -1.48 27.15
N PRO A 361 22.87 -1.73 26.89
CA PRO A 361 23.77 -0.78 26.22
C PRO A 361 23.26 -0.30 24.83
N ASP A 362 22.47 -1.13 24.14
CA ASP A 362 21.87 -0.82 22.85
C ASP A 362 20.46 -0.20 22.97
N GLY A 363 20.03 0.15 24.19
CA GLY A 363 18.73 0.74 24.48
C GLY A 363 17.54 -0.23 24.43
N ARG A 364 17.78 -1.50 24.04
CA ARG A 364 16.74 -2.54 24.03
C ARG A 364 16.52 -3.09 25.44
N THR A 365 15.32 -3.58 25.68
CA THR A 365 14.92 -4.20 26.94
C THR A 365 14.26 -5.54 26.68
N TRP A 366 14.40 -6.45 27.64
CA TRP A 366 13.66 -7.72 27.63
C TRP A 366 12.19 -7.47 27.94
N ARG A 367 11.31 -8.24 27.31
CA ARG A 367 9.88 -8.22 27.56
C ARG A 367 9.38 -9.61 27.98
N THR A 368 8.54 -9.63 28.99
CA THR A 368 7.72 -10.78 29.37
C THR A 368 6.27 -10.53 28.97
N VAL A 369 5.46 -11.57 28.99
CA VAL A 369 4.01 -11.48 28.79
C VAL A 369 3.26 -12.02 30.00
N PRO A 370 1.98 -11.71 30.23
CA PRO A 370 1.18 -12.29 31.30
C PRO A 370 1.25 -13.82 31.30
N GLY A 371 1.48 -14.40 32.47
CA GLY A 371 1.65 -15.84 32.65
C GLY A 371 3.11 -16.32 32.80
N VAL A 372 4.09 -15.49 32.47
CA VAL A 372 5.51 -15.78 32.73
C VAL A 372 5.79 -15.60 34.23
N ALA A 373 6.16 -16.65 34.93
CA ALA A 373 6.43 -16.60 36.37
C ALA A 373 7.63 -15.66 36.65
N GLY A 374 7.48 -14.76 37.63
CA GLY A 374 8.50 -13.76 37.97
C GLY A 374 8.61 -12.58 37.01
N GLY A 375 7.83 -12.58 35.92
CA GLY A 375 7.89 -11.57 34.86
C GLY A 375 6.87 -10.43 34.99
N ALA A 376 6.20 -10.27 36.13
CA ALA A 376 5.22 -9.20 36.33
C ALA A 376 5.88 -7.82 36.37
N TYR A 377 5.26 -6.84 35.66
CA TYR A 377 5.66 -5.43 35.69
C TYR A 377 4.43 -4.54 35.52
N VAL A 378 4.59 -3.26 35.84
CA VAL A 378 3.54 -2.26 35.63
C VAL A 378 3.72 -1.61 34.27
N ALA A 379 2.66 -1.55 33.48
CA ALA A 379 2.61 -0.83 32.21
C ALA A 379 1.85 0.50 32.43
N SER A 380 2.55 1.48 33.04
CA SER A 380 1.97 2.80 33.30
C SER A 380 2.03 3.71 32.07
N GLY A 381 0.97 4.47 31.83
CA GLY A 381 0.97 5.59 30.88
C GLY A 381 1.68 6.82 31.42
N ASP A 382 1.87 6.89 32.73
CA ASP A 382 2.67 7.93 33.37
C ASP A 382 4.17 7.68 33.19
N GLU A 383 4.99 8.70 33.41
CA GLU A 383 6.43 8.48 33.50
C GLU A 383 6.74 7.57 34.71
N HIS A 384 7.63 6.64 34.50
CA HIS A 384 7.83 5.52 35.43
C HIS A 384 9.32 5.20 35.59
N ASP A 385 9.64 4.49 36.65
CA ASP A 385 10.95 3.91 36.89
C ASP A 385 11.24 2.67 36.01
N GLU A 386 12.38 2.04 36.19
CA GLU A 386 12.80 0.82 35.48
C GLU A 386 11.84 -0.37 35.68
N ARG A 387 11.02 -0.37 36.75
CA ARG A 387 10.02 -1.40 37.05
C ARG A 387 8.62 -1.07 36.56
N GLY A 388 8.43 0.13 36.00
CA GLY A 388 7.14 0.64 35.54
C GLY A 388 6.31 1.34 36.62
N TRP A 389 6.85 1.55 37.80
CA TRP A 389 6.15 2.28 38.85
C TRP A 389 6.21 3.77 38.58
N MET A 390 5.09 4.45 38.78
CA MET A 390 5.02 5.89 38.64
C MET A 390 6.05 6.55 39.58
N GLU A 391 6.90 7.41 39.04
CA GLU A 391 7.98 8.06 39.76
C GLU A 391 7.53 9.46 40.17
N PRO A 392 7.44 9.76 41.49
CA PRO A 392 7.00 11.07 41.95
C PRO A 392 8.04 12.18 41.75
N ASP A 393 9.34 11.83 41.65
CA ASP A 393 10.42 12.77 41.35
C ASP A 393 10.99 12.48 39.95
N PHE A 394 10.39 13.08 38.97
CA PHE A 394 10.63 12.78 37.55
C PHE A 394 12.03 13.15 37.04
N GLY A 395 12.79 14.03 37.67
CA GLY A 395 13.97 14.67 37.10
C GLY A 395 15.00 13.73 36.48
N ALA A 396 15.72 12.96 37.27
CA ALA A 396 16.79 12.06 36.80
C ALA A 396 16.24 10.84 36.06
N VAL A 397 15.17 10.24 36.58
CA VAL A 397 14.52 9.06 35.99
C VAL A 397 13.98 9.39 34.59
N ARG A 398 13.22 10.48 34.47
CA ARG A 398 12.71 10.96 33.18
C ARG A 398 13.83 11.14 32.15
N LYS A 399 14.90 11.84 32.54
CA LYS A 399 16.02 12.08 31.63
C LYS A 399 16.64 10.78 31.12
N THR A 400 16.85 9.81 31.98
CA THR A 400 17.48 8.54 31.63
C THR A 400 16.58 7.68 30.75
N LEU A 401 15.35 7.41 31.17
CA LEU A 401 14.46 6.49 30.48
C LEU A 401 13.90 7.10 29.18
N HIS A 402 13.62 8.41 29.18
CA HIS A 402 13.18 9.07 27.97
C HIS A 402 14.27 9.12 26.90
N HIS A 403 15.51 9.46 27.30
CA HIS A 403 16.66 9.40 26.40
C HIS A 403 16.82 8.00 25.81
N ARG A 404 16.78 6.97 26.61
CA ARG A 404 16.84 5.57 26.15
C ARG A 404 15.71 5.27 25.15
N ARG A 405 14.46 5.60 25.48
CA ARG A 405 13.32 5.39 24.59
C ARG A 405 13.51 6.06 23.22
N LEU A 406 13.99 7.32 23.19
CA LEU A 406 14.21 8.02 21.94
C LEU A 406 15.32 7.39 21.10
N HIS A 407 16.41 6.97 21.72
CA HIS A 407 17.61 6.50 21.01
C HIS A 407 17.58 5.01 20.62
N LYS A 408 16.63 4.23 21.14
CA LYS A 408 16.55 2.81 20.77
C LYS A 408 16.29 2.56 19.28
N VAL A 409 15.78 3.56 18.55
CA VAL A 409 15.55 3.48 17.11
C VAL A 409 16.79 3.86 16.28
N ASP A 410 17.80 4.46 16.88
CA ASP A 410 19.05 4.82 16.20
C ASP A 410 19.86 3.57 15.81
N ALA A 411 19.67 2.46 16.52
CA ALA A 411 20.30 1.17 16.27
C ALA A 411 19.54 0.30 15.23
N ILE A 412 18.52 0.85 14.57
CA ILE A 412 17.74 0.07 13.59
C ILE A 412 18.51 -0.06 12.29
N GLU A 413 18.85 -1.28 11.96
CA GLU A 413 19.36 -1.67 10.66
C GLU A 413 18.23 -2.30 9.84
N TYR A 414 17.49 -1.50 9.09
CA TYR A 414 16.53 -2.01 8.13
C TYR A 414 17.26 -2.42 6.86
N GLN A 415 17.14 -3.70 6.47
CA GLN A 415 17.97 -4.30 5.41
C GLN A 415 17.67 -3.78 4.02
N ARG A 416 16.47 -3.26 3.79
CA ARG A 416 16.01 -2.82 2.46
C ARG A 416 15.48 -1.38 2.48
N PRO A 417 16.28 -0.39 2.92
CA PRO A 417 15.77 0.99 3.11
C PRO A 417 15.33 1.66 1.80
N TRP A 418 15.83 1.19 0.67
CA TRP A 418 15.45 1.65 -0.67
C TRP A 418 15.77 0.57 -1.73
N THR A 419 15.30 0.84 -2.95
CA THR A 419 15.75 0.15 -4.18
C THR A 419 16.29 1.18 -5.16
N GLN A 420 17.50 0.94 -5.69
CA GLN A 420 18.01 1.69 -6.83
C GLN A 420 17.60 1.02 -8.13
N VAL A 421 17.17 1.82 -9.11
CA VAL A 421 16.70 1.34 -10.42
C VAL A 421 17.40 2.14 -11.52
N GLY A 422 17.71 1.49 -12.61
CA GLY A 422 18.27 2.10 -13.81
C GLY A 422 19.80 2.21 -13.82
N ASN A 423 20.30 3.02 -14.74
CA ASN A 423 21.74 3.20 -14.94
C ASN A 423 22.34 4.15 -13.88
N PRO A 424 23.28 3.69 -13.03
CA PRO A 424 23.89 4.52 -11.98
C PRO A 424 24.73 5.69 -12.52
N SER A 425 24.98 5.75 -13.82
CA SER A 425 25.67 6.87 -14.48
C SER A 425 24.70 7.95 -14.99
N ALA A 426 23.40 7.76 -14.91
CA ALA A 426 22.43 8.76 -15.32
C ALA A 426 22.46 9.99 -14.38
N PRO A 427 22.37 11.23 -14.92
CA PRO A 427 22.59 12.44 -14.12
C PRO A 427 21.42 12.85 -13.22
N THR A 428 20.19 12.48 -13.54
CA THR A 428 19.00 12.88 -12.80
C THR A 428 18.49 11.71 -11.95
N LEU A 429 18.41 11.90 -10.63
CA LEU A 429 17.85 10.93 -9.70
C LEU A 429 16.37 11.22 -9.44
N LEU A 430 15.49 10.29 -9.83
CA LEU A 430 14.07 10.34 -9.48
C LEU A 430 13.85 9.62 -8.14
N VAL A 431 13.10 10.26 -7.24
CA VAL A 431 12.87 9.73 -5.89
C VAL A 431 11.38 9.71 -5.59
N GLY A 432 10.92 8.62 -5.02
CA GLY A 432 9.52 8.47 -4.59
C GLY A 432 9.29 7.21 -3.78
N THR A 433 8.04 7.02 -3.38
CA THR A 433 7.56 5.84 -2.64
C THR A 433 6.10 5.56 -2.98
N GLY A 434 5.56 4.46 -2.48
CA GLY A 434 4.18 4.11 -2.74
C GLY A 434 3.89 3.92 -4.23
N SER A 435 2.71 4.33 -4.67
CA SER A 435 2.27 4.21 -6.05
C SER A 435 3.09 5.05 -7.05
N MET A 436 3.79 6.11 -6.61
CA MET A 436 4.71 6.88 -7.45
C MET A 436 5.86 6.03 -7.98
N SER A 437 6.23 4.97 -7.28
CA SER A 437 7.37 4.10 -7.64
C SER A 437 7.21 3.46 -9.01
N GLU A 438 6.00 3.10 -9.40
CA GLU A 438 5.71 2.50 -10.72
C GLU A 438 5.93 3.49 -11.86
N LEU A 439 5.47 4.73 -11.70
CA LEU A 439 5.66 5.81 -12.67
C LEU A 439 7.15 6.15 -12.84
N ILE A 440 7.86 6.19 -11.72
CA ILE A 440 9.31 6.42 -11.69
C ILE A 440 10.04 5.29 -12.41
N ARG A 441 9.73 4.01 -12.13
CA ARG A 441 10.31 2.86 -12.84
C ARG A 441 10.10 2.97 -14.34
N ARG A 442 8.85 3.21 -14.77
CA ARG A 442 8.51 3.38 -16.18
C ARG A 442 9.31 4.50 -16.84
N THR A 443 9.44 5.65 -16.18
CA THR A 443 10.23 6.78 -16.71
C THR A 443 11.71 6.43 -16.88
N VAL A 444 12.27 5.68 -15.94
CA VAL A 444 13.66 5.18 -16.03
C VAL A 444 13.82 4.17 -17.16
N ASP A 445 12.88 3.22 -17.29
CA ASP A 445 12.89 2.22 -18.37
C ASP A 445 12.82 2.87 -19.76
N ASP A 446 11.97 3.89 -19.92
CA ASP A 446 11.82 4.64 -21.18
C ASP A 446 13.01 5.56 -21.50
N HIS A 447 13.77 6.00 -20.47
CA HIS A 447 14.87 6.96 -20.62
C HIS A 447 16.11 6.61 -19.78
N PRO A 448 16.71 5.42 -19.95
CA PRO A 448 17.73 4.88 -19.05
C PRO A 448 19.06 5.64 -19.03
N THR A 449 19.32 6.48 -20.04
CA THR A 449 20.54 7.32 -20.08
C THR A 449 20.40 8.63 -19.34
N ARG A 450 19.17 9.09 -19.11
CA ARG A 450 18.86 10.36 -18.45
C ARG A 450 18.51 10.19 -16.98
N TYR A 451 17.75 9.15 -16.65
CA TYR A 451 17.18 8.95 -15.33
C TYR A 451 17.67 7.68 -14.65
N GLN A 452 17.90 7.77 -13.37
CA GLN A 452 18.00 6.67 -12.42
C GLN A 452 17.03 6.92 -11.29
N ALA A 453 16.68 5.91 -10.49
CA ALA A 453 15.72 6.07 -9.43
C ALA A 453 16.19 5.55 -8.08
N LEU A 454 15.65 6.18 -7.03
CA LEU A 454 15.70 5.74 -5.65
C LEU A 454 14.26 5.59 -5.13
N LEU A 455 13.82 4.36 -4.98
CA LEU A 455 12.50 4.03 -4.44
C LEU A 455 12.63 3.80 -2.95
N VAL A 456 12.12 4.72 -2.15
CA VAL A 456 12.38 4.80 -0.71
C VAL A 456 11.36 3.97 0.07
N ARG A 457 11.85 3.06 0.93
CA ARG A 457 11.04 2.32 1.90
C ARG A 457 11.15 2.84 3.31
N GLN A 458 12.37 3.15 3.76
CA GLN A 458 12.59 3.68 5.11
C GLN A 458 12.63 5.21 5.07
N ILE A 459 11.58 5.83 5.60
CA ILE A 459 11.45 7.28 5.67
C ILE A 459 12.02 7.80 7.00
N HIS A 460 11.87 7.01 8.07
CA HIS A 460 12.45 7.35 9.37
C HIS A 460 12.73 6.09 10.24
N PRO A 461 13.83 6.04 11.01
CA PRO A 461 14.95 6.97 10.97
C PRO A 461 15.60 7.00 9.59
N LEU A 462 16.18 8.14 9.22
CA LEU A 462 16.75 8.32 7.90
C LEU A 462 18.11 7.60 7.82
N PRO A 463 18.27 6.57 6.99
CA PRO A 463 19.53 5.84 6.90
C PRO A 463 20.62 6.65 6.15
N PRO A 464 21.91 6.33 6.34
CA PRO A 464 22.98 6.98 5.60
C PRO A 464 22.80 6.83 4.07
N PRO A 465 23.06 7.87 3.25
CA PRO A 465 22.80 7.86 1.81
C PRO A 465 23.86 7.11 1.01
N THR A 466 24.04 5.82 1.24
CA THR A 466 25.02 4.97 0.55
C THR A 466 24.71 4.74 -0.94
N TRP A 467 23.54 5.17 -1.41
CA TRP A 467 23.12 5.16 -2.82
C TRP A 467 23.82 6.23 -3.67
N ARG A 468 24.44 7.24 -3.06
CA ARG A 468 25.01 8.39 -3.76
C ARG A 468 26.15 7.98 -4.69
N THR A 469 26.07 8.48 -5.93
CA THR A 469 27.15 8.35 -6.92
C THR A 469 27.58 9.75 -7.41
N PRO A 470 28.84 9.91 -7.86
CA PRO A 470 29.30 11.17 -8.46
C PRO A 470 28.57 11.57 -9.76
N ALA A 471 27.84 10.65 -10.37
CA ALA A 471 27.09 10.90 -11.60
C ALA A 471 25.86 11.79 -11.36
N ILE A 472 25.25 11.71 -10.17
CA ILE A 472 24.02 12.45 -9.83
C ILE A 472 24.33 13.95 -9.79
N ARG A 473 23.61 14.73 -10.60
CA ARG A 473 23.72 16.19 -10.70
C ARG A 473 22.52 16.91 -10.10
N GLU A 474 21.36 16.26 -10.12
CA GLU A 474 20.09 16.79 -9.63
C GLU A 474 19.20 15.68 -9.13
N VAL A 475 18.23 16.06 -8.29
CA VAL A 475 17.23 15.16 -7.71
C VAL A 475 15.83 15.71 -8.00
N VAL A 476 14.93 14.84 -8.42
CA VAL A 476 13.50 15.15 -8.55
C VAL A 476 12.72 14.23 -7.62
N VAL A 477 12.04 14.80 -6.63
CA VAL A 477 11.17 14.06 -5.70
C VAL A 477 9.74 14.15 -6.19
N ALA A 478 9.11 13.00 -6.38
CA ALA A 478 7.74 12.91 -6.88
C ALA A 478 6.79 12.39 -5.78
N GLU A 479 5.69 13.08 -5.55
CA GLU A 479 4.76 12.78 -4.48
C GLU A 479 3.35 13.34 -4.71
N TYR A 480 2.34 12.65 -4.16
CA TYR A 480 0.93 13.07 -4.22
C TYR A 480 0.56 13.95 -3.02
N ASN A 481 1.14 15.14 -2.93
CA ASN A 481 0.75 16.18 -1.97
C ASN A 481 1.16 17.58 -2.44
N ALA A 482 0.61 18.60 -1.81
CA ALA A 482 0.86 20.00 -2.19
C ALA A 482 2.14 20.59 -1.59
N SER A 483 2.67 19.98 -0.52
CA SER A 483 3.66 20.63 0.34
C SER A 483 5.04 19.97 0.31
N ALA A 484 5.29 19.02 -0.59
CA ALA A 484 6.57 18.32 -0.75
C ALA A 484 7.06 17.70 0.58
N GLN A 485 6.18 16.94 1.25
CA GLN A 485 6.46 16.39 2.59
C GLN A 485 7.59 15.36 2.55
N LEU A 486 7.58 14.43 1.57
CA LEU A 486 8.65 13.44 1.41
C LEU A 486 9.99 14.13 1.15
N ARG A 487 10.03 15.09 0.22
CA ARG A 487 11.24 15.88 -0.05
C ARG A 487 11.80 16.53 1.21
N ARG A 488 10.94 17.10 2.07
CA ARG A 488 11.36 17.73 3.33
C ARG A 488 11.91 16.69 4.32
N LEU A 489 11.23 15.56 4.49
CA LEU A 489 11.68 14.50 5.40
C LEU A 489 13.01 13.89 4.99
N LEU A 490 13.26 13.76 3.69
CA LEU A 490 14.53 13.30 3.15
C LEU A 490 15.56 14.43 3.00
N GLY A 491 15.25 15.64 3.45
CA GLY A 491 16.08 16.84 3.33
C GLY A 491 17.56 16.66 3.65
N PRO A 492 17.94 15.95 4.74
CA PRO A 492 19.35 15.71 5.07
C PRO A 492 20.15 14.99 3.99
N TRP A 493 19.50 14.29 3.05
CA TRP A 493 20.19 13.60 1.95
C TRP A 493 20.65 14.53 0.82
N TRP A 494 20.07 15.73 0.70
CA TRP A 494 20.25 16.57 -0.50
C TRP A 494 21.17 17.77 -0.33
N ASN A 495 21.71 18.04 0.86
CA ASN A 495 22.34 19.30 1.28
C ASN A 495 23.20 20.06 0.26
N ASP A 496 23.71 19.37 -0.77
CA ASP A 496 24.62 19.88 -1.81
C ASP A 496 24.15 19.60 -3.25
N LEU A 497 22.92 19.09 -3.42
CA LEU A 497 22.32 18.81 -4.73
C LEU A 497 21.15 19.74 -5.02
N PRO A 498 20.98 20.20 -6.25
CA PRO A 498 19.71 20.80 -6.68
C PRO A 498 18.57 19.80 -6.53
N VAL A 499 17.47 20.23 -5.91
CA VAL A 499 16.29 19.36 -5.69
C VAL A 499 15.03 20.06 -6.16
N SER A 500 14.34 19.42 -7.09
CA SER A 500 13.03 19.82 -7.59
C SER A 500 11.94 18.87 -7.09
N SER A 501 10.67 19.26 -7.26
CA SER A 501 9.53 18.42 -6.90
C SER A 501 8.54 18.31 -8.05
N VAL A 502 7.99 17.11 -8.25
CA VAL A 502 6.79 16.87 -9.04
C VAL A 502 5.66 16.56 -8.06
N LEU A 503 4.68 17.45 -7.98
CA LEU A 503 3.59 17.38 -7.01
C LEU A 503 2.25 17.25 -7.72
N ARG A 504 1.35 16.41 -7.17
CA ARG A 504 -0.04 16.35 -7.57
C ARG A 504 -0.93 16.21 -6.33
N TYR A 505 -2.01 16.98 -6.27
CA TYR A 505 -2.89 17.06 -5.10
C TYR A 505 -4.36 17.39 -5.45
N ASP A 506 -4.76 17.04 -6.66
CA ASP A 506 -6.13 17.18 -7.15
C ASP A 506 -6.99 15.91 -6.97
N GLY A 507 -6.42 14.89 -6.30
CA GLY A 507 -7.03 13.57 -6.11
C GLY A 507 -7.00 12.68 -7.35
N GLU A 508 -6.47 13.18 -8.47
CA GLU A 508 -6.28 12.40 -9.69
C GLU A 508 -4.88 11.78 -9.74
N HIS A 509 -4.74 10.75 -10.54
CA HIS A 509 -3.47 10.05 -10.71
C HIS A 509 -2.75 10.52 -11.96
N PHE A 510 -1.43 10.55 -11.90
CA PHE A 510 -0.65 10.74 -13.11
C PHE A 510 -0.85 9.57 -14.10
N ALA A 511 -1.07 9.93 -15.37
CA ALA A 511 -0.73 9.03 -16.46
C ALA A 511 0.79 9.06 -16.69
N ALA A 512 1.36 8.00 -17.28
CA ALA A 512 2.80 7.90 -17.48
C ALA A 512 3.34 9.08 -18.32
N GLU A 513 2.64 9.45 -19.38
CA GLU A 513 3.01 10.53 -20.29
C GLU A 513 2.94 11.90 -19.60
N GLU A 514 1.93 12.11 -18.75
CA GLU A 514 1.77 13.33 -17.95
C GLU A 514 2.88 13.46 -16.92
N PHE A 515 3.17 12.37 -16.19
CA PHE A 515 4.25 12.32 -15.21
C PHE A 515 5.60 12.64 -15.85
N MET A 516 5.88 12.03 -17.00
CA MET A 516 7.14 12.28 -17.73
C MET A 516 7.27 13.74 -18.17
N ARG A 517 6.18 14.37 -18.62
CA ARG A 517 6.19 15.82 -18.94
C ARG A 517 6.53 16.64 -17.69
N ALA A 518 5.84 16.39 -16.58
CA ALA A 518 6.10 17.09 -15.32
C ALA A 518 7.54 16.94 -14.83
N VAL A 519 8.13 15.74 -14.96
CA VAL A 519 9.55 15.52 -14.64
C VAL A 519 10.47 16.35 -15.53
N ARG A 520 10.21 16.40 -16.85
CA ARG A 520 11.04 17.19 -17.80
C ARG A 520 10.96 18.69 -17.54
N ASP A 521 9.82 19.19 -17.09
CA ASP A 521 9.60 20.61 -16.85
C ASP A 521 10.37 21.13 -15.62
N VAL A 522 10.79 20.24 -14.72
CA VAL A 522 11.49 20.59 -13.47
C VAL A 522 12.94 20.11 -13.39
N SER A 523 13.40 19.28 -14.39
CA SER A 523 14.74 18.70 -14.48
C SER A 523 15.63 19.34 -15.52
#